data_d9d27246279b653dd3760ece30715a2f
#
_entry.id   d9d27246279b653dd3760ece30715a2f
#
_cell.length_a   1.000
_cell.length_b   1.000
_cell.length_c   1.000
_cell.angle_alpha   90.00
_cell.angle_beta   90.00
_cell.angle_gamma   90.00
#
_symmetry.space_group_name_H-M   'P 1'
#
loop_
_entity.id
_entity.type
_entity.pdbx_description
1 polymer ?
#
loop_
_entity_poly.entity_id
_entity_poly.type
_entity_poly.pdbx_seq_one_letter_code
_entity_poly.pdbx_strand_id
1 'polypeptide(L)'
;MVIDDGLIDELATTPIMDFISEDAFGNMAPGVQMGFMDKTLTALPEKVQQGIDEGWIWKADSAEALAEACGMENLADTLEAYNGYCATGVDEEMFKEAQFLRAVDTGSLYVVELDIAAWVTLGGIKTDGCCRAVDADANPIPGLFVAGVDGDFWAVPYFEGGSAQGFCVGSGYLAGVTAAQG
;
A
#
# COMPACT_ATOMS: atom_id res chain seq x y z
N MET A 1 2.80 9.47 8.40
CA MET A 1 3.77 9.66 7.27
C MET A 1 4.21 11.11 7.27
N VAL A 2 5.51 11.38 7.10
CA VAL A 2 6.04 12.76 7.01
C VAL A 2 6.38 13.07 5.55
N ILE A 3 5.98 14.24 5.09
CA ILE A 3 6.25 14.77 3.74
C ILE A 3 6.57 16.26 3.82
N ASP A 4 7.14 16.81 2.74
CA ASP A 4 7.46 18.24 2.60
C ASP A 4 6.81 18.82 1.32
N ASP A 5 6.83 20.16 1.20
CA ASP A 5 6.31 20.84 0.01
C ASP A 5 6.98 20.35 -1.28
N GLY A 6 8.29 20.11 -1.25
CA GLY A 6 9.04 19.64 -2.41
C GLY A 6 8.55 18.28 -2.90
N LEU A 7 8.23 17.32 -2.00
CA LEU A 7 7.67 16.03 -2.38
C LEU A 7 6.25 16.17 -2.93
N ILE A 8 5.44 17.05 -2.36
CA ILE A 8 4.07 17.31 -2.84
C ILE A 8 4.13 17.84 -4.28
N ASP A 9 4.97 18.84 -4.54
CA ASP A 9 5.13 19.43 -5.87
C ASP A 9 5.68 18.42 -6.89
N GLU A 10 6.66 17.63 -6.49
CA GLU A 10 7.26 16.60 -7.33
C GLU A 10 6.25 15.52 -7.72
N LEU A 11 5.48 14.99 -6.77
CA LEU A 11 4.41 14.01 -7.04
C LEU A 11 3.26 14.59 -7.87
N ALA A 12 3.01 15.90 -7.76
CA ALA A 12 1.99 16.58 -8.57
C ALA A 12 2.42 16.80 -10.03
N THR A 13 3.72 16.77 -10.32
CA THR A 13 4.27 17.10 -11.65
C THR A 13 5.01 15.95 -12.34
N THR A 14 5.45 14.95 -11.58
CA THR A 14 6.24 13.82 -12.07
C THR A 14 5.41 12.54 -12.03
N PRO A 15 5.45 11.68 -13.05
CA PRO A 15 4.76 10.39 -13.03
C PRO A 15 5.21 9.51 -11.86
N ILE A 16 4.27 8.79 -11.25
CA ILE A 16 4.56 7.88 -10.12
C ILE A 16 5.63 6.84 -10.48
N MET A 17 5.67 6.40 -11.73
CA MET A 17 6.67 5.43 -12.21
C MET A 17 8.12 5.91 -12.06
N ASP A 18 8.37 7.22 -12.11
CA ASP A 18 9.71 7.76 -11.98
C ASP A 18 10.28 7.67 -10.55
N PHE A 19 9.40 7.38 -9.56
CA PHE A 19 9.77 7.14 -8.15
C PHE A 19 9.97 5.66 -7.82
N ILE A 20 9.68 4.77 -8.77
CA ILE A 20 9.71 3.32 -8.56
C ILE A 20 10.95 2.76 -9.25
N SER A 21 11.68 1.90 -8.56
CA SER A 21 12.84 1.21 -9.14
C SER A 21 12.39 0.36 -10.35
N GLU A 22 13.19 0.36 -11.40
CA GLU A 22 12.99 -0.52 -12.56
C GLU A 22 12.87 -2.00 -12.14
N ASP A 23 13.56 -2.40 -11.07
CA ASP A 23 13.54 -3.77 -10.54
C ASP A 23 12.26 -4.10 -9.76
N ALA A 24 11.56 -3.11 -9.20
CA ALA A 24 10.34 -3.35 -8.43
C ALA A 24 9.21 -3.96 -9.28
N PHE A 25 9.22 -3.69 -10.58
CA PHE A 25 8.26 -4.23 -11.55
C PHE A 25 8.94 -4.87 -12.78
N GLY A 26 10.24 -5.07 -12.76
CA GLY A 26 11.04 -5.56 -13.90
C GLY A 26 10.65 -6.95 -14.41
N ASN A 27 9.85 -7.70 -13.65
CA ASN A 27 9.27 -8.99 -14.05
C ASN A 27 7.80 -8.89 -14.47
N MET A 28 7.20 -7.70 -14.48
CA MET A 28 5.87 -7.53 -15.06
C MET A 28 5.95 -7.62 -16.58
N ALA A 29 5.08 -8.42 -17.17
CA ALA A 29 5.00 -8.54 -18.60
C ALA A 29 4.79 -7.15 -19.25
N PRO A 30 5.48 -6.83 -20.37
CA PRO A 30 5.27 -5.57 -21.08
C PRO A 30 3.78 -5.34 -21.35
N GLY A 31 3.23 -4.23 -20.88
CA GLY A 31 1.82 -3.88 -21.03
C GLY A 31 0.93 -4.14 -19.80
N VAL A 32 1.45 -4.77 -18.74
CA VAL A 32 0.78 -4.84 -17.43
C VAL A 32 1.21 -3.65 -16.57
N GLN A 33 1.10 -2.45 -17.11
CA GLN A 33 1.21 -1.23 -16.29
C GLN A 33 -0.13 -1.01 -15.61
N MET A 34 -0.12 -0.92 -14.28
CA MET A 34 -1.32 -0.48 -13.58
C MET A 34 -1.62 0.96 -14.04
N GLY A 35 -2.80 1.19 -14.60
CA GLY A 35 -3.16 2.42 -15.31
C GLY A 35 -3.15 3.72 -14.48
N PHE A 36 -2.67 3.68 -13.23
CA PHE A 36 -2.40 4.84 -12.40
C PHE A 36 -0.91 5.23 -12.34
N MET A 37 0.00 4.36 -12.77
CA MET A 37 1.44 4.56 -12.62
C MET A 37 2.02 5.61 -13.57
N ASP A 38 1.42 5.76 -14.76
CA ASP A 38 1.82 6.81 -15.72
C ASP A 38 1.24 8.19 -15.37
N LYS A 39 0.51 8.29 -14.24
CA LYS A 39 -0.18 9.53 -13.86
C LYS A 39 0.62 10.30 -12.83
N THR A 40 0.55 11.61 -12.95
CA THR A 40 0.93 12.55 -11.89
C THR A 40 -0.22 12.73 -10.91
N LEU A 41 0.09 13.03 -9.65
CA LEU A 41 -0.91 13.32 -8.63
C LEU A 41 -1.27 14.82 -8.63
N THR A 42 -1.73 15.34 -9.76
CA THR A 42 -2.00 16.78 -9.96
C THR A 42 -2.97 17.38 -8.94
N ALA A 43 -3.87 16.58 -8.36
CA ALA A 43 -4.79 16.99 -7.30
C ALA A 43 -4.20 16.90 -5.89
N LEU A 44 -2.95 16.43 -5.73
CA LEU A 44 -2.35 16.21 -4.41
C LEU A 44 -2.29 17.48 -3.56
N PRO A 45 -1.87 18.66 -4.06
CA PRO A 45 -1.85 19.88 -3.25
C PRO A 45 -3.23 20.26 -2.69
N GLU A 46 -4.28 20.11 -3.51
CA GLU A 46 -5.66 20.36 -3.07
C GLU A 46 -6.10 19.35 -2.01
N LYS A 47 -5.73 18.07 -2.17
CA LYS A 47 -6.04 17.02 -1.19
C LYS A 47 -5.29 17.18 0.13
N VAL A 48 -4.05 17.65 0.09
CA VAL A 48 -3.30 17.99 1.30
C VAL A 48 -3.99 19.15 2.03
N GLN A 49 -4.41 20.20 1.33
CA GLN A 49 -5.14 21.30 1.95
C GLN A 49 -6.47 20.83 2.55
N GLN A 50 -7.21 19.98 1.83
CA GLN A 50 -8.42 19.36 2.37
C GLN A 50 -8.15 18.59 3.66
N GLY A 51 -7.07 17.78 3.70
CA GLY A 51 -6.70 17.02 4.90
C GLY A 51 -6.33 17.89 6.10
N ILE A 52 -5.72 19.06 5.85
CA ILE A 52 -5.46 20.06 6.90
C ILE A 52 -6.77 20.61 7.44
N ASP A 53 -7.69 21.00 6.56
CA ASP A 53 -8.99 21.57 6.94
C ASP A 53 -9.87 20.55 7.69
N GLU A 54 -9.75 19.26 7.36
CA GLU A 54 -10.47 18.15 7.99
C GLU A 54 -9.76 17.63 9.27
N GLY A 55 -8.50 18.03 9.52
CA GLY A 55 -7.77 17.75 10.77
C GLY A 55 -7.04 16.42 10.85
N TRP A 56 -6.79 15.72 9.72
CA TRP A 56 -5.97 14.50 9.63
C TRP A 56 -4.60 14.73 8.97
N ILE A 57 -4.30 15.98 8.58
CA ILE A 57 -2.95 16.41 8.19
C ILE A 57 -2.56 17.61 9.05
N TRP A 58 -1.41 17.53 9.68
CA TRP A 58 -0.78 18.63 10.42
C TRP A 58 0.30 19.25 9.55
N LYS A 59 0.39 20.59 9.58
CA LYS A 59 1.43 21.36 8.90
C LYS A 59 2.17 22.23 9.89
N ALA A 60 3.51 22.34 9.76
CA ALA A 60 4.33 23.29 10.50
C ALA A 60 5.59 23.68 9.74
N ASP A 61 6.21 24.76 10.16
CA ASP A 61 7.42 25.34 9.57
C ASP A 61 8.70 24.86 10.28
N SER A 62 8.58 23.92 11.22
CA SER A 62 9.71 23.21 11.84
C SER A 62 9.32 21.84 12.35
N ALA A 63 10.33 20.98 12.53
CA ALA A 63 10.13 19.63 13.04
C ALA A 63 9.60 19.63 14.49
N GLU A 64 10.06 20.56 15.33
CA GLU A 64 9.63 20.70 16.71
C GLU A 64 8.18 21.16 16.81
N ALA A 65 7.79 22.16 16.01
CA ALA A 65 6.42 22.65 15.97
C ALA A 65 5.46 21.55 15.44
N LEU A 66 5.88 20.77 14.45
CA LEU A 66 5.12 19.66 13.94
C LEU A 66 4.99 18.53 14.96
N ALA A 67 6.07 18.21 15.67
CA ALA A 67 6.10 17.23 16.75
C ALA A 67 5.09 17.57 17.86
N GLU A 68 5.06 18.83 18.28
CA GLU A 68 4.08 19.33 19.26
C GLU A 68 2.64 19.22 18.74
N ALA A 69 2.41 19.64 17.49
CA ALA A 69 1.07 19.67 16.91
C ALA A 69 0.44 18.28 16.75
N CYS A 70 1.23 17.24 16.42
CA CYS A 70 0.74 15.88 16.20
C CYS A 70 1.08 14.89 17.33
N GLY A 71 1.77 15.33 18.40
CA GLY A 71 2.11 14.50 19.57
C GLY A 71 3.21 13.45 19.30
N MET A 72 4.11 13.70 18.34
CA MET A 72 5.21 12.80 17.98
C MET A 72 6.53 13.27 18.62
N GLU A 73 6.77 12.92 19.87
CA GLU A 73 7.88 13.45 20.70
C GLU A 73 9.27 13.32 20.05
N ASN A 74 9.54 12.26 19.28
CA ASN A 74 10.85 11.98 18.67
C ASN A 74 10.97 12.45 17.22
N LEU A 75 10.01 13.20 16.68
CA LEU A 75 9.97 13.55 15.26
C LEU A 75 11.19 14.36 14.81
N ALA A 76 11.58 15.36 15.60
CA ALA A 76 12.72 16.23 15.27
C ALA A 76 14.03 15.43 15.19
N ASP A 77 14.32 14.62 16.20
CA ASP A 77 15.53 13.77 16.23
C ASP A 77 15.53 12.75 15.08
N THR A 78 14.36 12.18 14.77
CA THR A 78 14.21 11.24 13.66
C THR A 78 14.48 11.89 12.31
N LEU A 79 13.98 13.12 12.09
CA LEU A 79 14.22 13.86 10.84
C LEU A 79 15.69 14.31 10.71
N GLU A 80 16.33 14.72 11.80
CA GLU A 80 17.75 15.04 11.82
C GLU A 80 18.60 13.82 11.45
N ALA A 81 18.35 12.67 12.08
CA ALA A 81 19.05 11.42 11.78
C ALA A 81 18.84 11.00 10.32
N TYR A 82 17.59 11.01 9.84
CA TYR A 82 17.26 10.65 8.45
C TYR A 82 17.93 11.58 7.42
N ASN A 83 17.91 12.89 7.65
CA ASN A 83 18.61 13.86 6.78
C ASN A 83 20.13 13.65 6.82
N GLY A 84 20.68 13.21 7.97
CA GLY A 84 22.06 12.77 8.07
C GLY A 84 22.37 11.57 7.16
N TYR A 85 21.50 10.55 7.12
CA TYR A 85 21.62 9.41 6.20
C TYR A 85 21.54 9.86 4.73
N CYS A 86 20.65 10.80 4.42
CA CYS A 86 20.58 11.37 3.07
C CYS A 86 21.87 12.06 2.65
N ALA A 87 22.50 12.80 3.57
CA ALA A 87 23.77 13.49 3.31
C ALA A 87 24.95 12.54 3.10
N THR A 88 24.97 11.40 3.82
CA THR A 88 26.04 10.38 3.69
C THR A 88 25.76 9.38 2.57
N GLY A 89 24.51 9.26 2.11
CA GLY A 89 24.06 8.24 1.16
C GLY A 89 23.94 6.84 1.77
N VAL A 90 23.94 6.71 3.10
CA VAL A 90 23.86 5.44 3.81
C VAL A 90 22.82 5.53 4.93
N ASP A 91 21.75 4.75 4.83
CA ASP A 91 20.77 4.57 5.89
C ASP A 91 21.22 3.39 6.77
N GLU A 92 21.74 3.70 7.95
CA GLU A 92 22.27 2.71 8.90
C GLU A 92 21.17 2.03 9.72
N GLU A 93 19.94 2.56 9.72
CA GLU A 93 18.86 2.08 10.55
C GLU A 93 17.89 1.16 9.78
N MET A 94 17.38 1.64 8.64
CA MET A 94 16.38 0.94 7.84
C MET A 94 16.96 0.36 6.54
N PHE A 95 18.25 0.62 6.26
CA PHE A 95 18.97 0.12 5.09
C PHE A 95 18.32 0.48 3.74
N LYS A 96 17.71 1.68 3.69
CA LYS A 96 17.13 2.22 2.46
C LYS A 96 18.23 2.48 1.44
N GLU A 97 18.03 2.02 0.22
CA GLU A 97 19.00 2.21 -0.85
C GLU A 97 19.26 3.69 -1.15
N ALA A 98 20.52 4.04 -1.43
CA ALA A 98 20.97 5.42 -1.61
C ALA A 98 20.17 6.19 -2.68
N GLN A 99 19.75 5.52 -3.75
CA GLN A 99 18.95 6.13 -4.82
C GLN A 99 17.56 6.61 -4.37
N PHE A 100 17.04 6.09 -3.26
CA PHE A 100 15.76 6.48 -2.69
C PHE A 100 15.89 7.39 -1.46
N LEU A 101 17.12 7.71 -1.05
CA LEU A 101 17.34 8.66 0.03
C LEU A 101 17.10 10.08 -0.48
N ARG A 102 16.04 10.70 0.04
CA ARG A 102 15.65 12.07 -0.27
C ARG A 102 15.54 12.84 1.04
N ALA A 103 16.36 13.88 1.18
CA ALA A 103 16.29 14.74 2.36
C ALA A 103 14.92 15.44 2.44
N VAL A 104 14.41 15.54 3.66
CA VAL A 104 13.14 16.22 3.96
C VAL A 104 13.45 17.67 4.30
N ASP A 105 12.79 18.62 3.61
CA ASP A 105 12.89 20.03 3.94
C ASP A 105 12.14 20.31 5.25
N THR A 106 12.89 20.73 6.28
CA THR A 106 12.33 21.01 7.61
C THR A 106 11.67 22.37 7.72
N GLY A 107 11.72 23.20 6.68
CA GLY A 107 11.06 24.51 6.63
C GLY A 107 9.59 24.49 6.24
N SER A 108 9.07 23.36 5.75
CA SER A 108 7.65 23.19 5.41
C SER A 108 7.28 21.71 5.47
N LEU A 109 6.79 21.27 6.59
CA LEU A 109 6.55 19.88 6.93
C LEU A 109 5.07 19.56 7.12
N TYR A 110 4.71 18.34 6.77
CA TYR A 110 3.38 17.79 6.99
C TYR A 110 3.49 16.40 7.65
N VAL A 111 2.61 16.12 8.60
CA VAL A 111 2.32 14.76 9.06
C VAL A 111 0.95 14.36 8.52
N VAL A 112 0.89 13.25 7.83
CA VAL A 112 -0.34 12.63 7.36
C VAL A 112 -0.67 11.45 8.27
N GLU A 113 -1.84 11.45 8.88
CA GLU A 113 -2.36 10.32 9.63
C GLU A 113 -2.63 9.14 8.70
N LEU A 114 -2.23 7.95 9.10
CA LEU A 114 -2.44 6.73 8.34
C LEU A 114 -3.20 5.74 9.19
N ASP A 115 -4.30 5.24 8.67
CA ASP A 115 -5.03 4.13 9.26
C ASP A 115 -4.49 2.79 8.79
N ILE A 116 -4.62 1.79 9.65
CA ILE A 116 -4.30 0.40 9.29
C ILE A 116 -5.51 -0.19 8.58
N ALA A 117 -5.32 -0.66 7.36
CA ALA A 117 -6.33 -1.34 6.59
C ALA A 117 -5.84 -2.72 6.13
N ALA A 118 -6.77 -3.68 6.08
CA ALA A 118 -6.51 -4.97 5.47
C ALA A 118 -6.89 -4.92 3.98
N TRP A 119 -5.95 -5.30 3.12
CA TRP A 119 -6.20 -5.37 1.69
C TRP A 119 -6.82 -6.71 1.29
N VAL A 120 -6.27 -7.80 1.82
CA VAL A 120 -6.66 -9.16 1.53
C VAL A 120 -6.28 -10.06 2.71
N THR A 121 -7.07 -11.10 2.94
CA THR A 121 -6.71 -12.16 3.89
C THR A 121 -5.84 -13.22 3.19
N LEU A 122 -4.85 -13.73 3.91
CA LEU A 122 -4.07 -14.90 3.51
C LEU A 122 -4.56 -16.10 4.32
N GLY A 123 -4.90 -17.19 3.64
CA GLY A 123 -5.63 -18.29 4.24
C GLY A 123 -7.13 -18.02 4.31
N GLY A 124 -7.90 -19.01 4.66
CA GLY A 124 -9.35 -18.91 4.71
C GLY A 124 -10.03 -20.26 4.95
N ILE A 125 -11.27 -20.35 4.57
CA ILE A 125 -12.06 -21.60 4.66
C ILE A 125 -11.55 -22.59 3.61
N LYS A 126 -11.18 -23.80 4.03
CA LYS A 126 -10.78 -24.87 3.11
C LYS A 126 -11.89 -25.23 2.16
N THR A 127 -11.53 -25.35 0.88
CA THR A 127 -12.45 -25.73 -0.18
C THR A 127 -11.93 -26.89 -0.99
N ASP A 128 -12.84 -27.63 -1.63
CA ASP A 128 -12.48 -28.59 -2.66
C ASP A 128 -12.33 -27.90 -4.04
N GLY A 129 -11.98 -28.65 -5.07
CA GLY A 129 -11.82 -28.15 -6.44
C GLY A 129 -13.11 -27.60 -7.10
N CYS A 130 -14.24 -27.67 -6.40
CA CYS A 130 -15.55 -27.18 -6.84
C CYS A 130 -16.05 -26.01 -6.00
N CYS A 131 -15.17 -25.38 -5.21
CA CYS A 131 -15.49 -24.28 -4.29
C CYS A 131 -16.49 -24.64 -3.17
N ARG A 132 -16.66 -25.92 -2.84
CA ARG A 132 -17.45 -26.35 -1.67
C ARG A 132 -16.57 -26.29 -0.44
N ALA A 133 -17.05 -25.67 0.65
CA ALA A 133 -16.35 -25.73 1.92
C ALA A 133 -16.24 -27.18 2.40
N VAL A 134 -15.12 -27.52 3.02
CA VAL A 134 -14.88 -28.86 3.56
C VAL A 134 -14.64 -28.84 5.05
N ASP A 135 -15.03 -29.92 5.73
CA ASP A 135 -14.77 -30.15 7.16
C ASP A 135 -13.30 -30.60 7.41
N ALA A 136 -12.98 -30.94 8.65
CA ALA A 136 -11.64 -31.37 9.06
C ALA A 136 -11.18 -32.68 8.36
N ASP A 137 -12.13 -33.52 7.95
CA ASP A 137 -11.90 -34.79 7.25
C ASP A 137 -11.94 -34.62 5.71
N ALA A 138 -11.98 -33.39 5.21
CA ALA A 138 -12.07 -33.01 3.81
C ALA A 138 -13.40 -33.41 3.13
N ASN A 139 -14.48 -33.65 3.89
CA ASN A 139 -15.79 -33.89 3.32
C ASN A 139 -16.51 -32.58 3.01
N PRO A 140 -17.16 -32.42 1.85
CA PRO A 140 -17.92 -31.23 1.54
C PRO A 140 -19.06 -30.98 2.54
N ILE A 141 -19.16 -29.75 3.02
CA ILE A 141 -20.27 -29.31 3.87
C ILE A 141 -21.46 -28.98 2.94
N PRO A 142 -22.58 -29.69 3.06
CA PRO A 142 -23.72 -29.52 2.14
C PRO A 142 -24.24 -28.07 2.14
N GLY A 143 -24.43 -27.51 0.95
CA GLY A 143 -24.98 -26.16 0.77
C GLY A 143 -24.04 -24.99 1.11
N LEU A 144 -22.78 -25.27 1.49
CA LEU A 144 -21.82 -24.22 1.81
C LEU A 144 -20.75 -24.12 0.71
N PHE A 145 -20.70 -22.95 0.06
CA PHE A 145 -19.72 -22.62 -0.98
C PHE A 145 -18.92 -21.39 -0.57
N VAL A 146 -17.63 -21.38 -0.95
CA VAL A 146 -16.71 -20.27 -0.64
C VAL A 146 -15.96 -19.89 -1.90
N ALA A 147 -15.89 -18.61 -2.20
CA ALA A 147 -15.22 -18.09 -3.38
C ALA A 147 -14.33 -16.87 -3.02
N GLY A 148 -13.39 -16.56 -3.89
CA GLY A 148 -12.51 -15.42 -3.71
C GLY A 148 -11.57 -15.59 -2.53
N VAL A 149 -11.22 -14.46 -1.91
CA VAL A 149 -10.22 -14.40 -0.84
C VAL A 149 -10.69 -14.95 0.51
N ASP A 150 -11.96 -15.31 0.64
CA ASP A 150 -12.48 -16.01 1.83
C ASP A 150 -12.09 -17.49 1.86
N GLY A 151 -11.67 -18.05 0.70
CA GLY A 151 -11.16 -19.40 0.58
C GLY A 151 -9.67 -19.49 0.87
N ASP A 152 -9.17 -20.71 1.11
CA ASP A 152 -7.78 -21.00 1.47
C ASP A 152 -6.79 -21.03 0.29
N PHE A 153 -7.19 -20.60 -0.89
CA PHE A 153 -6.33 -20.58 -2.09
C PHE A 153 -5.05 -19.75 -1.87
N TRP A 154 -5.17 -18.65 -1.14
CA TRP A 154 -4.06 -17.75 -0.79
C TRP A 154 -3.39 -18.13 0.53
N ALA A 155 -3.12 -19.39 0.76
CA ALA A 155 -2.40 -19.85 1.95
C ALA A 155 -0.89 -19.53 1.91
N VAL A 156 -0.41 -18.94 0.82
CA VAL A 156 0.99 -18.55 0.57
C VAL A 156 1.06 -17.03 0.32
N PRO A 157 2.25 -16.42 0.34
CA PRO A 157 2.38 -15.00 0.04
C PRO A 157 1.73 -14.61 -1.27
N TYR A 158 1.09 -13.45 -1.29
CA TYR A 158 0.48 -12.88 -2.49
C TYR A 158 1.57 -12.65 -3.55
N PHE A 159 1.43 -13.25 -4.71
CA PHE A 159 2.55 -13.35 -5.66
C PHE A 159 2.47 -12.36 -6.82
N GLU A 160 1.30 -11.81 -7.14
CA GLU A 160 1.18 -10.91 -8.29
C GLU A 160 -0.08 -10.02 -8.23
N GLY A 161 0.06 -8.77 -8.66
CA GLY A 161 -1.05 -7.83 -8.76
C GLY A 161 -2.15 -8.30 -9.73
N GLY A 162 -3.43 -8.16 -9.31
CA GLY A 162 -4.59 -8.56 -10.10
C GLY A 162 -4.99 -10.03 -9.96
N SER A 163 -4.11 -10.90 -9.44
CA SER A 163 -4.38 -12.33 -9.30
C SER A 163 -5.56 -12.63 -8.38
N ALA A 164 -5.71 -11.90 -7.26
CA ALA A 164 -6.88 -12.06 -6.39
C ALA A 164 -8.19 -11.72 -7.10
N GLN A 165 -8.22 -10.66 -7.90
CA GLN A 165 -9.43 -10.28 -8.64
C GLN A 165 -9.79 -11.33 -9.70
N GLY A 166 -8.80 -11.83 -10.45
CA GLY A 166 -9.00 -12.92 -11.41
C GLY A 166 -9.53 -14.18 -10.73
N PHE A 167 -8.96 -14.54 -9.57
CA PHE A 167 -9.41 -15.67 -8.77
C PHE A 167 -10.83 -15.45 -8.22
N CYS A 168 -11.17 -14.27 -7.73
CA CYS A 168 -12.53 -13.96 -7.25
C CYS A 168 -13.58 -14.18 -8.33
N VAL A 169 -13.31 -13.72 -9.56
CA VAL A 169 -14.23 -13.92 -10.70
C VAL A 169 -14.33 -15.39 -11.07
N GLY A 170 -13.21 -16.09 -11.21
CA GLY A 170 -13.17 -17.50 -11.61
C GLY A 170 -13.82 -18.43 -10.58
N SER A 171 -13.44 -18.29 -9.31
CA SER A 171 -14.00 -19.10 -8.22
C SER A 171 -15.47 -18.78 -7.94
N GLY A 172 -15.87 -17.50 -8.05
CA GLY A 172 -17.27 -17.10 -7.92
C GLY A 172 -18.15 -17.73 -9.01
N TYR A 173 -17.68 -17.74 -10.26
CA TYR A 173 -18.37 -18.44 -11.35
C TYR A 173 -18.48 -19.94 -11.08
N LEU A 174 -17.36 -20.57 -10.70
CA LEU A 174 -17.33 -22.01 -10.42
C LEU A 174 -18.24 -22.39 -9.25
N ALA A 175 -18.19 -21.65 -8.15
CA ALA A 175 -19.08 -21.84 -7.01
C ALA A 175 -20.56 -21.73 -7.40
N GLY A 176 -20.90 -20.73 -8.22
CA GLY A 176 -22.26 -20.54 -8.72
C GLY A 176 -22.75 -21.69 -9.60
N VAL A 177 -21.91 -22.17 -10.54
CA VAL A 177 -22.24 -23.33 -11.37
C VAL A 177 -22.41 -24.59 -10.53
N THR A 178 -21.50 -24.83 -9.57
CA THR A 178 -21.57 -26.00 -8.69
C THR A 178 -22.84 -25.97 -7.83
N ALA A 179 -23.17 -24.82 -7.26
CA ALA A 179 -24.37 -24.65 -6.44
C ALA A 179 -25.67 -24.86 -7.24
N ALA A 180 -25.69 -24.50 -8.53
CA ALA A 180 -26.84 -24.67 -9.40
C ALA A 180 -27.06 -26.14 -9.87
N GLN A 181 -26.02 -26.97 -9.78
CA GLN A 181 -26.08 -28.39 -10.17
C GLN A 181 -26.49 -29.34 -9.03
N GLY A 182 -26.57 -28.79 -7.78
CA GLY A 182 -26.95 -29.56 -6.59
C GLY A 182 -25.76 -30.22 -5.93
#